data_014c2df98bc568644cc9807ca4808f7a
#
_entry.id   014c2df98bc568644cc9807ca4808f7a
#
_cell.length_a   1.000
_cell.length_b   1.000
_cell.length_c   1.000
_cell.angle_alpha   90.00
_cell.angle_beta   90.00
_cell.angle_gamma   90.00
#
_symmetry.space_group_name_H-M   'P 1'
#
loop_
_entity.id
_entity.type
_entity.pdbx_description
1 polymer ?
#
loop_
_entity_poly.entity_id
_entity_poly.type
_entity_poly.pdbx_seq_one_letter_code
_entity_poly.pdbx_strand_id
1 'polypeptide(L)'
;MKEQPRQLASAPQPVAHSRALFRPPHLLAPLSLLCIALAGCTVGPDFAGPEVPANADYSREKLTSTAKADIDTGGAAQRLIAGMDIPGQWWTLFRSPELNALVEEALRANPDVTAAQAALRQANELVYADQASLFLSVSGNVQKAREKVSGVTSGLPESPILTVSSASLSVSYAPDVFGGTRRQIESTSAQAEYERFQLEATYLTLTSNVVNTAVSLASIRDQIAATETIIRLQSDQLDVLQAQRRLGAIGDTDVLTQQTALAQTRATLPPLQKQFAQTRNQLMAYLGRFPNQDRDERFNLASLHLPEELPLSLPSAIVGQRPDVRSAQAQLHQASANIGVAVANQLPQFSITGSVGSTVASGTKLFSAGSGVWSLAGSITQPIFDAGALEHRKRAAVAAYDESAARYRGTVIGAFQDVANALRALEADADALNQQVVAERSAQANLDLVQAQFKLGAVAYINLLTAQQTYQNTVLARVRAQASRYSDTTALFQALGGGWWNRADVDPATKGRPDRFGLPSWNEIMPARNEAAPADSARFN
;
A
#
# COMPACT_ATOMS: atom_id res chain seq x y z
N MET A 1 -26.27 17.38 -109.10
CA MET A 1 -25.15 18.29 -109.35
C MET A 1 -24.09 17.95 -108.33
N LYS A 2 -23.12 17.19 -108.72
CA LYS A 2 -21.71 17.59 -108.88
C LYS A 2 -21.14 17.99 -107.50
N GLU A 3 -20.07 17.49 -106.92
CA GLU A 3 -18.86 16.84 -107.43
C GLU A 3 -18.10 16.18 -106.29
N GLN A 4 -17.54 14.99 -106.52
CA GLN A 4 -16.31 14.51 -105.87
C GLN A 4 -15.12 15.29 -106.50
N PRO A 5 -13.84 15.24 -106.06
CA PRO A 5 -13.14 14.18 -105.29
C PRO A 5 -11.98 14.73 -104.36
N ARG A 6 -11.28 13.92 -103.58
CA ARG A 6 -9.91 13.43 -103.79
C ARG A 6 -9.33 12.78 -102.51
N GLN A 7 -8.80 11.60 -102.73
CA GLN A 7 -7.93 10.85 -101.82
C GLN A 7 -6.61 11.56 -101.56
N LEU A 8 -6.03 11.39 -100.34
CA LEU A 8 -4.59 11.30 -100.12
C LEU A 8 -4.26 10.49 -98.80
N ALA A 9 -3.59 9.37 -99.09
CA ALA A 9 -2.48 8.73 -98.35
C ALA A 9 -2.57 8.43 -96.87
N SER A 10 -2.57 7.14 -96.59
CA SER A 10 -2.33 6.42 -95.37
C SER A 10 -0.92 6.61 -94.81
N ALA A 11 -0.82 6.80 -93.46
CA ALA A 11 0.37 6.55 -92.68
C ALA A 11 0.05 5.48 -91.60
N PRO A 12 0.96 4.57 -91.25
CA PRO A 12 0.66 3.39 -90.39
C PRO A 12 0.55 3.72 -88.93
N GLN A 13 -0.45 3.16 -88.26
CA GLN A 13 -0.63 3.22 -86.80
C GLN A 13 0.29 2.20 -86.09
N PRO A 14 0.87 2.54 -84.92
CA PRO A 14 1.63 1.60 -84.05
C PRO A 14 0.71 0.63 -83.31
N VAL A 15 1.07 -0.63 -83.36
CA VAL A 15 0.43 -1.72 -82.66
C VAL A 15 0.59 -1.55 -81.12
N ALA A 16 -0.50 -1.28 -80.40
CA ALA A 16 -0.52 -1.23 -78.95
C ALA A 16 -0.52 -2.68 -78.38
N HIS A 17 0.60 -3.11 -77.79
CA HIS A 17 0.65 -4.30 -77.02
C HIS A 17 -0.17 -4.09 -75.68
N SER A 18 -1.35 -4.65 -75.58
CA SER A 18 -2.11 -4.76 -74.34
C SER A 18 -1.41 -5.73 -73.41
N ARG A 19 -0.68 -5.17 -72.45
CA ARG A 19 -0.27 -5.93 -71.26
C ARG A 19 -1.52 -6.24 -70.42
N ALA A 20 -1.97 -7.49 -70.49
CA ALA A 20 -2.94 -8.03 -69.55
C ALA A 20 -2.36 -7.99 -68.15
N LEU A 21 -2.78 -7.01 -67.33
CA LEU A 21 -2.58 -7.02 -65.87
C LEU A 21 -3.42 -8.16 -65.31
N PHE A 22 -2.74 -9.23 -64.96
CA PHE A 22 -3.29 -10.29 -64.12
C PHE A 22 -3.72 -9.63 -62.78
N ARG A 23 -5.02 -9.36 -62.61
CA ARG A 23 -5.63 -9.09 -61.32
C ARG A 23 -5.74 -10.44 -60.60
N PRO A 24 -5.08 -10.63 -59.41
CA PRO A 24 -5.37 -11.80 -58.59
C PRO A 24 -6.78 -11.62 -58.01
N PRO A 25 -7.69 -12.54 -58.22
CA PRO A 25 -9.03 -12.39 -57.68
C PRO A 25 -9.10 -12.94 -56.24
N HIS A 26 -9.71 -12.16 -55.34
CA HIS A 26 -10.59 -12.63 -54.29
C HIS A 26 -10.03 -13.48 -53.13
N LEU A 27 -8.71 -13.59 -52.90
CA LEU A 27 -8.15 -14.25 -51.72
C LEU A 27 -7.92 -13.31 -50.49
N LEU A 28 -8.01 -11.98 -50.70
CA LEU A 28 -7.84 -11.00 -49.62
C LEU A 28 -9.12 -10.75 -48.80
N ALA A 29 -10.29 -11.01 -49.36
CA ALA A 29 -11.55 -10.79 -48.65
C ALA A 29 -11.83 -11.81 -47.52
N PRO A 30 -11.53 -13.12 -47.65
CA PRO A 30 -11.70 -14.04 -46.53
C PRO A 30 -10.63 -13.87 -45.44
N LEU A 31 -9.43 -13.38 -45.78
CA LEU A 31 -8.36 -13.12 -44.83
C LEU A 31 -8.67 -11.90 -43.95
N SER A 32 -9.26 -10.86 -44.50
CA SER A 32 -9.71 -9.68 -43.73
C SER A 32 -10.92 -9.98 -42.86
N LEU A 33 -11.87 -10.84 -43.28
CA LEU A 33 -12.98 -11.28 -42.45
C LEU A 33 -12.50 -12.19 -41.32
N LEU A 34 -11.49 -13.02 -41.55
CA LEU A 34 -10.86 -13.84 -40.51
C LEU A 34 -10.11 -12.98 -39.50
N CYS A 35 -9.43 -11.90 -39.91
CA CYS A 35 -8.79 -10.94 -39.03
C CYS A 35 -9.79 -10.13 -38.19
N ILE A 36 -10.97 -9.81 -38.72
CA ILE A 36 -12.04 -9.11 -37.97
C ILE A 36 -12.75 -10.04 -37.00
N ALA A 37 -12.89 -11.33 -37.33
CA ALA A 37 -13.41 -12.34 -36.37
C ALA A 37 -12.43 -12.71 -35.26
N LEU A 38 -11.13 -12.46 -35.46
CA LEU A 38 -10.05 -12.58 -34.46
C LEU A 38 -9.90 -11.35 -33.57
N ALA A 39 -10.62 -10.24 -33.88
CA ALA A 39 -10.68 -9.07 -32.99
C ALA A 39 -11.53 -9.39 -31.75
N GLY A 40 -11.02 -10.25 -30.95
CA GLY A 40 -11.07 -10.34 -29.50
C GLY A 40 -12.40 -10.43 -28.79
N CYS A 41 -13.08 -11.57 -28.84
CA CYS A 41 -13.96 -11.94 -27.72
C CYS A 41 -13.09 -12.39 -26.53
N THR A 42 -12.84 -11.51 -25.56
CA THR A 42 -12.36 -11.93 -24.24
C THR A 42 -13.50 -12.63 -23.51
N VAL A 43 -13.28 -13.88 -23.12
CA VAL A 43 -14.28 -14.62 -22.35
C VAL A 43 -14.22 -14.27 -20.87
N GLY A 44 -15.32 -14.57 -20.15
CA GLY A 44 -15.44 -14.24 -18.73
C GLY A 44 -16.10 -12.89 -18.47
N PRO A 45 -16.38 -12.57 -17.20
CA PRO A 45 -17.00 -11.31 -16.81
C PRO A 45 -16.02 -10.12 -16.96
N ASP A 46 -16.54 -8.98 -17.41
CA ASP A 46 -15.83 -7.72 -17.30
C ASP A 46 -16.04 -7.16 -15.90
N PHE A 47 -14.96 -6.71 -15.28
CA PHE A 47 -15.02 -6.16 -13.92
C PHE A 47 -15.77 -4.84 -13.89
N ALA A 48 -16.79 -4.76 -13.05
CA ALA A 48 -17.45 -3.54 -12.65
C ALA A 48 -17.23 -3.32 -11.16
N GLY A 49 -16.68 -2.17 -10.78
CA GLY A 49 -16.48 -1.82 -9.37
C GLY A 49 -17.83 -1.81 -8.62
N PRO A 50 -17.90 -2.35 -7.39
CA PRO A 50 -19.12 -2.32 -6.60
C PRO A 50 -19.58 -0.88 -6.33
N GLU A 51 -20.89 -0.64 -6.41
CA GLU A 51 -21.47 0.65 -6.07
C GLU A 51 -21.47 0.88 -4.55
N VAL A 52 -21.21 2.11 -4.15
CA VAL A 52 -21.30 2.53 -2.75
C VAL A 52 -22.77 2.64 -2.37
N PRO A 53 -23.21 2.11 -1.21
CA PRO A 53 -24.60 2.27 -0.77
C PRO A 53 -25.00 3.75 -0.66
N ALA A 54 -26.00 4.17 -1.40
CA ALA A 54 -26.44 5.57 -1.47
C ALA A 54 -26.88 6.16 -0.12
N ASN A 55 -27.29 5.31 0.84
CA ASN A 55 -27.79 5.69 2.16
C ASN A 55 -26.77 5.50 3.29
N ALA A 56 -25.49 5.23 2.96
CA ALA A 56 -24.44 5.08 3.97
C ALA A 56 -24.11 6.45 4.57
N ASP A 57 -24.11 6.54 5.91
CA ASP A 57 -23.62 7.70 6.66
C ASP A 57 -22.78 7.21 7.85
N TYR A 58 -21.96 8.08 8.43
CA TYR A 58 -21.06 7.71 9.55
C TYR A 58 -21.81 7.62 10.88
N SER A 59 -22.85 8.46 11.09
CA SER A 59 -23.62 8.48 12.32
C SER A 59 -25.02 9.05 12.10
N ARG A 60 -25.96 8.74 13.02
CA ARG A 60 -27.31 9.33 12.99
C ARG A 60 -27.29 10.81 13.36
N GLU A 61 -26.46 11.20 14.32
CA GLU A 61 -26.26 12.57 14.76
C GLU A 61 -24.99 13.12 14.13
N LYS A 62 -25.08 14.29 13.49
CA LYS A 62 -23.95 14.93 12.82
C LYS A 62 -23.17 15.77 13.81
N LEU A 63 -21.92 15.40 14.08
CA LEU A 63 -20.97 16.24 14.79
C LEU A 63 -20.55 17.39 13.89
N THR A 64 -20.75 18.62 14.34
CA THR A 64 -20.34 19.85 13.61
C THR A 64 -19.12 20.50 14.24
N SER A 65 -19.00 20.43 15.56
CA SER A 65 -17.86 20.98 16.31
C SER A 65 -17.70 20.26 17.64
N THR A 66 -16.47 20.26 18.16
CA THR A 66 -16.13 19.75 19.49
C THR A 66 -16.21 20.84 20.55
N ALA A 67 -16.29 20.46 21.83
CA ALA A 67 -16.20 21.38 22.94
C ALA A 67 -14.86 22.12 22.98
N LYS A 68 -14.87 23.35 23.48
CA LYS A 68 -13.67 24.15 23.80
C LYS A 68 -13.30 23.92 25.26
N ALA A 69 -11.99 23.71 25.52
CA ALA A 69 -11.40 23.76 26.88
C ALA A 69 -10.59 25.05 27.01
N ASP A 70 -10.63 25.64 28.22
CA ASP A 70 -9.97 26.93 28.48
C ASP A 70 -8.49 26.72 28.88
N ILE A 71 -7.69 26.24 27.91
CA ILE A 71 -6.23 26.13 27.96
C ILE A 71 -5.63 26.64 26.66
N ASP A 72 -4.38 27.16 26.72
CA ASP A 72 -3.72 27.79 25.58
C ASP A 72 -3.41 26.81 24.45
N THR A 73 -3.00 25.57 24.77
CA THR A 73 -2.59 24.58 23.78
C THR A 73 -3.51 23.38 23.79
N GLY A 74 -4.06 22.99 22.63
CA GLY A 74 -4.95 21.85 22.48
C GLY A 74 -6.38 22.04 23.01
N GLY A 75 -6.73 23.25 23.52
CA GLY A 75 -8.05 23.57 24.05
C GLY A 75 -9.04 24.11 23.02
N ALA A 76 -8.62 24.50 21.82
CA ALA A 76 -9.48 25.08 20.79
C ALA A 76 -10.58 24.11 20.36
N ALA A 77 -11.80 24.64 20.08
CA ALA A 77 -12.86 23.86 19.45
C ALA A 77 -12.45 23.49 18.02
N GLN A 78 -12.72 22.26 17.62
CA GLN A 78 -12.47 21.79 16.25
C GLN A 78 -13.80 21.74 15.49
N ARG A 79 -13.82 22.28 14.27
CA ARG A 79 -14.99 22.32 13.37
C ARG A 79 -14.82 21.29 12.27
N LEU A 80 -15.83 20.48 12.04
CA LEU A 80 -15.89 19.49 10.96
C LEU A 80 -16.48 20.13 9.71
N ILE A 81 -15.71 20.15 8.62
CA ILE A 81 -16.11 20.78 7.35
C ILE A 81 -16.35 19.68 6.32
N ALA A 82 -17.63 19.46 6.00
CA ALA A 82 -18.02 18.45 5.03
C ALA A 82 -17.46 18.78 3.64
N GLY A 83 -16.84 17.80 2.99
CA GLY A 83 -16.26 17.94 1.66
C GLY A 83 -14.95 18.72 1.60
N MET A 84 -14.39 19.14 2.73
CA MET A 84 -13.03 19.68 2.77
C MET A 84 -12.03 18.58 2.39
N ASP A 85 -11.11 18.89 1.48
CA ASP A 85 -10.08 17.95 1.04
C ASP A 85 -8.95 17.81 2.08
N ILE A 86 -8.28 16.65 2.06
CA ILE A 86 -7.22 16.32 3.01
C ILE A 86 -5.87 16.61 2.36
N PRO A 87 -5.01 17.45 2.95
CA PRO A 87 -3.67 17.68 2.42
C PRO A 87 -2.86 16.39 2.37
N GLY A 88 -2.05 16.20 1.33
CA GLY A 88 -1.17 15.03 1.21
C GLY A 88 -0.15 14.88 2.34
N GLN A 89 0.20 15.99 2.98
CA GLN A 89 1.05 16.05 4.17
C GLN A 89 0.23 16.53 5.38
N TRP A 90 -0.82 15.80 5.73
CA TRP A 90 -1.78 16.17 6.78
C TRP A 90 -1.13 16.45 8.15
N TRP A 91 0.02 15.82 8.47
CA TRP A 91 0.75 16.06 9.73
C TRP A 91 1.30 17.47 9.87
N THR A 92 1.46 18.21 8.77
CA THR A 92 1.89 19.61 8.79
C THR A 92 0.86 20.53 9.45
N LEU A 93 -0.40 20.10 9.55
CA LEU A 93 -1.47 20.82 10.24
C LEU A 93 -1.22 20.96 11.75
N PHE A 94 -0.37 20.10 12.34
CA PHE A 94 0.07 20.24 13.73
C PHE A 94 1.12 21.34 13.91
N ARG A 95 1.58 22.01 12.84
CA ARG A 95 2.48 23.17 12.81
C ARG A 95 3.74 22.99 13.66
N SER A 96 4.30 21.79 13.69
CA SER A 96 5.55 21.46 14.37
C SER A 96 6.63 21.08 13.35
N PRO A 97 7.65 21.94 13.14
CA PRO A 97 8.76 21.63 12.24
C PRO A 97 9.52 20.35 12.64
N GLU A 98 9.64 20.10 13.95
CA GLU A 98 10.29 18.91 14.47
C GLU A 98 9.50 17.64 14.10
N LEU A 99 8.17 17.67 14.25
CA LEU A 99 7.30 16.58 13.84
C LEU A 99 7.39 16.33 12.33
N ASN A 100 7.39 17.40 11.52
CA ASN A 100 7.53 17.29 10.07
C ASN A 100 8.84 16.60 9.69
N ALA A 101 9.96 17.00 10.31
CA ALA A 101 11.27 16.40 10.05
C ALA A 101 11.30 14.90 10.40
N LEU A 102 10.65 14.49 11.49
CA LEU A 102 10.55 13.06 11.87
C LEU A 102 9.73 12.25 10.88
N VAL A 103 8.58 12.75 10.46
CA VAL A 103 7.75 12.07 9.47
C VAL A 103 8.49 11.94 8.13
N GLU A 104 9.14 13.00 7.66
CA GLU A 104 9.93 12.96 6.43
C GLU A 104 11.11 11.99 6.52
N GLU A 105 11.78 11.91 7.68
CA GLU A 105 12.85 10.94 7.89
C GLU A 105 12.31 9.51 7.91
N ALA A 106 11.21 9.26 8.61
CA ALA A 106 10.55 7.95 8.63
C ALA A 106 10.20 7.48 7.21
N LEU A 107 9.57 8.34 6.41
CA LEU A 107 9.18 8.01 5.04
C LEU A 107 10.38 7.67 4.13
N ARG A 108 11.56 8.26 4.40
CA ARG A 108 12.77 7.99 3.62
C ARG A 108 13.57 6.78 4.08
N ALA A 109 13.58 6.50 5.38
CA ALA A 109 14.52 5.55 5.99
C ALA A 109 13.88 4.28 6.54
N ASN A 110 12.53 4.23 6.63
CA ASN A 110 11.84 3.08 7.20
C ASN A 110 11.96 1.84 6.28
N PRO A 111 12.39 0.68 6.83
CA PRO A 111 12.53 -0.56 6.05
C PRO A 111 11.22 -1.08 5.47
N ASP A 112 10.08 -0.91 6.15
CA ASP A 112 8.77 -1.40 5.69
C ASP A 112 8.32 -0.65 4.43
N VAL A 113 8.60 0.66 4.35
CA VAL A 113 8.37 1.46 3.14
C VAL A 113 9.23 0.95 1.99
N THR A 114 10.51 0.70 2.23
CA THR A 114 11.42 0.16 1.22
C THR A 114 10.97 -1.22 0.74
N ALA A 115 10.49 -2.07 1.65
CA ALA A 115 9.95 -3.39 1.33
C ALA A 115 8.68 -3.28 0.47
N ALA A 116 7.73 -2.40 0.83
CA ALA A 116 6.51 -2.18 0.06
C ALA A 116 6.79 -1.61 -1.35
N GLN A 117 7.76 -0.70 -1.49
CA GLN A 117 8.21 -0.22 -2.79
C GLN A 117 8.84 -1.33 -3.64
N ALA A 118 9.59 -2.25 -3.02
CA ALA A 118 10.15 -3.40 -3.71
C ALA A 118 9.08 -4.40 -4.15
N ALA A 119 8.06 -4.64 -3.31
CA ALA A 119 6.91 -5.48 -3.65
C ALA A 119 6.13 -4.93 -4.85
N LEU A 120 5.88 -3.61 -4.90
CA LEU A 120 5.25 -2.97 -6.05
C LEU A 120 6.09 -3.11 -7.32
N ARG A 121 7.43 -2.91 -7.24
CA ARG A 121 8.32 -3.14 -8.40
C ARG A 121 8.25 -4.58 -8.87
N GLN A 122 8.31 -5.56 -7.95
CA GLN A 122 8.17 -6.98 -8.28
C GLN A 122 6.85 -7.26 -9.00
N ALA A 123 5.72 -6.74 -8.50
CA ALA A 123 4.42 -6.94 -9.11
C ALA A 123 4.34 -6.35 -10.52
N ASN A 124 4.90 -5.17 -10.75
CA ASN A 124 4.98 -4.56 -12.09
C ASN A 124 5.82 -5.40 -13.06
N GLU A 125 6.96 -5.96 -12.62
CA GLU A 125 7.78 -6.86 -13.47
C GLU A 125 7.04 -8.15 -13.83
N LEU A 126 6.20 -8.67 -12.94
CA LEU A 126 5.34 -9.83 -13.24
C LEU A 126 4.28 -9.49 -14.29
N VAL A 127 3.72 -8.27 -14.28
CA VAL A 127 2.83 -7.80 -15.35
C VAL A 127 3.55 -7.81 -16.70
N TYR A 128 4.78 -7.28 -16.78
CA TYR A 128 5.58 -7.31 -18.00
C TYR A 128 5.92 -8.73 -18.45
N ALA A 129 6.22 -9.63 -17.51
CA ALA A 129 6.47 -11.04 -17.81
C ALA A 129 5.22 -11.73 -18.40
N ASP A 130 4.03 -11.47 -17.87
CA ASP A 130 2.77 -11.99 -18.41
C ASP A 130 2.44 -11.37 -19.78
N GLN A 131 2.68 -10.07 -19.97
CA GLN A 131 2.52 -9.39 -21.26
C GLN A 131 3.42 -10.00 -22.34
N ALA A 132 4.62 -10.47 -21.99
CA ALA A 132 5.52 -11.15 -22.92
C ALA A 132 4.90 -12.44 -23.51
N SER A 133 3.94 -13.05 -22.82
CA SER A 133 3.21 -14.23 -23.31
C SER A 133 2.31 -13.95 -24.54
N LEU A 134 2.02 -12.68 -24.84
CA LEU A 134 1.33 -12.28 -26.08
C LEU A 134 2.22 -12.32 -27.32
N PHE A 135 3.52 -12.47 -27.16
CA PHE A 135 4.50 -12.47 -28.23
C PHE A 135 5.08 -13.85 -28.45
N LEU A 136 5.81 -13.99 -29.56
CA LEU A 136 6.53 -15.22 -29.86
C LEU A 136 7.73 -15.39 -28.93
N SER A 137 7.99 -16.65 -28.55
CA SER A 137 9.23 -17.04 -27.85
C SER A 137 10.21 -17.71 -28.79
N VAL A 138 11.50 -17.41 -28.64
CA VAL A 138 12.58 -18.03 -29.41
C VAL A 138 13.54 -18.72 -28.44
N SER A 139 13.80 -20.00 -28.67
CA SER A 139 14.72 -20.79 -27.86
C SER A 139 15.76 -21.51 -28.70
N GLY A 140 16.99 -21.57 -28.21
CA GLY A 140 18.06 -22.38 -28.81
C GLY A 140 18.28 -23.66 -28.02
N ASN A 141 18.37 -24.78 -28.72
CA ASN A 141 18.67 -26.09 -28.12
C ASN A 141 19.87 -26.72 -28.82
N VAL A 142 20.84 -27.21 -28.01
CA VAL A 142 21.95 -28.03 -28.49
C VAL A 142 21.93 -29.30 -27.66
N GLN A 143 21.79 -30.43 -28.34
CA GLN A 143 21.69 -31.74 -27.67
C GLN A 143 22.65 -32.76 -28.30
N LYS A 144 23.25 -33.61 -27.48
CA LYS A 144 23.97 -34.81 -27.91
C LYS A 144 23.41 -36.00 -27.14
N ALA A 145 22.76 -36.89 -27.84
CA ALA A 145 22.18 -38.11 -27.29
C ALA A 145 22.90 -39.34 -27.82
N ARG A 146 23.11 -40.32 -26.98
CA ARG A 146 23.61 -41.63 -27.38
C ARG A 146 22.61 -42.69 -26.91
N GLU A 147 22.02 -43.39 -27.87
CA GLU A 147 20.94 -44.32 -27.62
C GLU A 147 21.14 -45.63 -28.36
N LYS A 148 20.66 -46.73 -27.80
CA LYS A 148 20.57 -48.01 -28.47
C LYS A 148 19.13 -48.14 -29.01
N VAL A 149 18.99 -48.09 -30.33
CA VAL A 149 17.68 -48.22 -30.99
C VAL A 149 17.39 -49.70 -31.20
N SER A 150 16.13 -50.09 -30.91
CA SER A 150 15.69 -51.46 -31.16
C SER A 150 15.67 -51.77 -32.66
N GLY A 151 16.38 -52.82 -33.08
CA GLY A 151 16.40 -53.26 -34.47
C GLY A 151 15.01 -53.64 -34.97
N VAL A 152 14.13 -54.19 -34.09
CA VAL A 152 12.77 -54.55 -34.43
C VAL A 152 11.92 -53.34 -34.80
N THR A 153 12.06 -52.20 -34.09
CA THR A 153 11.29 -51.00 -34.39
C THR A 153 11.86 -50.17 -35.52
N SER A 154 13.14 -50.29 -35.80
CA SER A 154 13.85 -49.57 -36.89
C SER A 154 13.96 -50.39 -38.18
N GLY A 155 13.48 -51.65 -38.19
CA GLY A 155 13.58 -52.54 -39.35
C GLY A 155 15.02 -52.98 -39.68
N LEU A 156 15.93 -52.84 -38.73
CA LEU A 156 17.33 -53.22 -38.90
C LEU A 156 17.59 -54.61 -38.29
N PRO A 157 18.51 -55.43 -38.88
CA PRO A 157 18.78 -56.75 -38.37
C PRO A 157 19.47 -56.76 -36.98
N GLU A 158 20.08 -55.67 -36.58
CA GLU A 158 20.74 -55.50 -35.26
C GLU A 158 20.24 -54.23 -34.56
N SER A 159 20.40 -54.15 -33.23
CA SER A 159 20.06 -52.95 -32.41
C SER A 159 21.28 -52.01 -32.36
N PRO A 160 21.39 -51.01 -33.27
CA PRO A 160 22.55 -50.13 -33.34
C PRO A 160 22.57 -49.13 -32.17
N ILE A 161 23.79 -48.79 -31.76
CA ILE A 161 24.00 -47.63 -30.87
C ILE A 161 24.25 -46.41 -31.75
N LEU A 162 23.37 -45.45 -31.66
CA LEU A 162 23.44 -44.19 -32.39
C LEU A 162 23.88 -43.07 -31.48
N THR A 163 24.73 -42.19 -31.97
CA THR A 163 25.04 -40.89 -31.31
C THR A 163 24.44 -39.82 -32.22
N VAL A 164 23.42 -39.12 -31.72
CA VAL A 164 22.73 -38.04 -32.44
C VAL A 164 23.17 -36.72 -31.81
N SER A 165 23.64 -35.80 -32.64
CA SER A 165 23.90 -34.42 -32.24
C SER A 165 22.91 -33.50 -33.00
N SER A 166 22.25 -32.61 -32.31
CA SER A 166 21.33 -31.63 -32.89
C SER A 166 21.60 -30.24 -32.30
N ALA A 167 21.43 -29.23 -33.15
CA ALA A 167 21.35 -27.84 -32.75
C ALA A 167 20.23 -27.18 -33.52
N SER A 168 19.32 -26.55 -32.80
CA SER A 168 18.10 -25.95 -33.38
C SER A 168 17.72 -24.64 -32.70
N LEU A 169 17.11 -23.74 -33.46
CA LEU A 169 16.32 -22.63 -32.99
C LEU A 169 14.86 -22.99 -33.13
N SER A 170 14.08 -22.81 -32.08
CA SER A 170 12.65 -23.05 -32.06
C SER A 170 11.91 -21.76 -31.75
N VAL A 171 10.87 -21.48 -32.49
CA VAL A 171 9.94 -20.36 -32.29
C VAL A 171 8.61 -20.96 -31.85
N SER A 172 8.01 -20.41 -30.79
CA SER A 172 6.68 -20.81 -30.33
C SER A 172 5.82 -19.58 -30.13
N TYR A 173 4.58 -19.67 -30.57
CA TYR A 173 3.57 -18.63 -30.41
C TYR A 173 2.20 -19.26 -30.08
N ALA A 174 1.55 -18.75 -29.03
CA ALA A 174 0.20 -19.16 -28.64
C ALA A 174 -0.77 -17.98 -28.88
N PRO A 175 -1.51 -17.95 -30.00
CA PRO A 175 -2.51 -16.92 -30.26
C PRO A 175 -3.59 -16.88 -29.16
N ASP A 176 -3.80 -15.73 -28.54
CA ASP A 176 -4.80 -15.54 -27.50
C ASP A 176 -6.21 -15.32 -28.09
N VAL A 177 -6.75 -16.38 -28.71
CA VAL A 177 -8.03 -16.31 -29.47
C VAL A 177 -9.20 -15.98 -28.55
N PHE A 178 -9.23 -16.55 -27.37
CA PHE A 178 -10.32 -16.40 -26.38
C PHE A 178 -10.01 -15.44 -25.26
N GLY A 179 -8.86 -14.77 -25.28
CA GLY A 179 -8.49 -13.78 -24.29
C GLY A 179 -8.01 -14.34 -22.94
N GLY A 180 -7.62 -15.61 -22.88
CA GLY A 180 -7.10 -16.22 -21.67
C GLY A 180 -5.84 -15.53 -21.15
N THR A 181 -4.88 -15.23 -22.04
CA THR A 181 -3.65 -14.48 -21.72
C THR A 181 -3.98 -13.05 -21.33
N ARG A 182 -4.91 -12.38 -22.01
CA ARG A 182 -5.36 -11.03 -21.65
C ARG A 182 -6.00 -10.99 -20.26
N ARG A 183 -6.81 -11.99 -19.90
CA ARG A 183 -7.39 -12.13 -18.54
C ARG A 183 -6.31 -12.42 -17.48
N GLN A 184 -5.27 -13.17 -17.82
CA GLN A 184 -4.12 -13.38 -16.94
C GLN A 184 -3.37 -12.07 -16.69
N ILE A 185 -3.10 -11.27 -17.74
CA ILE A 185 -2.49 -9.95 -17.62
C ILE A 185 -3.38 -9.00 -16.80
N GLU A 186 -4.69 -9.04 -16.98
CA GLU A 186 -5.64 -8.28 -16.16
C GLU A 186 -5.57 -8.70 -14.68
N SER A 187 -5.46 -9.99 -14.40
CA SER A 187 -5.28 -10.51 -13.03
C SER A 187 -3.99 -10.03 -12.38
N THR A 188 -2.86 -10.12 -13.09
CA THR A 188 -1.56 -9.63 -12.58
C THR A 188 -1.49 -8.12 -12.49
N SER A 189 -2.16 -7.38 -13.39
CA SER A 189 -2.30 -5.93 -13.31
C SER A 189 -3.10 -5.50 -12.07
N ALA A 190 -4.19 -6.22 -11.77
CA ALA A 190 -4.96 -6.00 -10.55
C ALA A 190 -4.14 -6.33 -9.29
N GLN A 191 -3.26 -7.35 -9.34
CA GLN A 191 -2.31 -7.62 -8.25
C GLN A 191 -1.30 -6.48 -8.08
N ALA A 192 -0.78 -5.89 -9.16
CA ALA A 192 0.11 -4.74 -9.07
C ALA A 192 -0.61 -3.50 -8.49
N GLU A 193 -1.90 -3.31 -8.84
CA GLU A 193 -2.74 -2.26 -8.23
C GLU A 193 -2.95 -2.52 -6.73
N TYR A 194 -3.15 -3.76 -6.31
CA TYR A 194 -3.19 -4.14 -4.90
C TYR A 194 -1.91 -3.73 -4.15
N GLU A 195 -0.73 -4.10 -4.67
CA GLU A 195 0.56 -3.76 -4.05
C GLU A 195 0.79 -2.25 -3.99
N ARG A 196 0.31 -1.51 -4.99
CA ARG A 196 0.33 -0.05 -4.99
C ARG A 196 -0.45 0.52 -3.81
N PHE A 197 -1.67 0.04 -3.56
CA PHE A 197 -2.48 0.52 -2.44
C PHE A 197 -1.97 0.00 -1.10
N GLN A 198 -1.28 -1.14 -1.06
CA GLN A 198 -0.54 -1.58 0.13
C GLN A 198 0.62 -0.63 0.47
N LEU A 199 1.33 -0.10 -0.52
CA LEU A 199 2.33 0.93 -0.31
C LEU A 199 1.71 2.21 0.28
N GLU A 200 0.57 2.68 -0.24
CA GLU A 200 -0.13 3.85 0.31
C GLU A 200 -0.64 3.60 1.75
N ALA A 201 -1.14 2.40 2.04
CA ALA A 201 -1.51 1.99 3.39
C ALA A 201 -0.30 1.99 4.35
N THR A 202 0.86 1.55 3.87
CA THR A 202 2.12 1.57 4.63
C THR A 202 2.55 3.02 4.95
N TYR A 203 2.50 3.93 3.98
CA TYR A 203 2.76 5.35 4.20
C TYR A 203 1.81 5.95 5.24
N LEU A 204 0.51 5.71 5.11
CA LEU A 204 -0.50 6.21 6.03
C LEU A 204 -0.30 5.68 7.45
N THR A 205 -0.07 4.40 7.59
CA THR A 205 0.15 3.74 8.89
C THR A 205 1.43 4.26 9.55
N LEU A 206 2.53 4.37 8.79
CA LEU A 206 3.80 4.87 9.31
C LEU A 206 3.68 6.32 9.79
N THR A 207 3.09 7.21 8.97
CA THR A 207 2.91 8.61 9.34
C THR A 207 2.05 8.76 10.59
N SER A 208 0.94 8.02 10.68
CA SER A 208 0.07 8.01 11.86
C SER A 208 0.79 7.49 13.10
N ASN A 209 1.59 6.43 12.97
CA ASN A 209 2.36 5.87 14.07
C ASN A 209 3.44 6.84 14.56
N VAL A 210 4.15 7.54 13.67
CA VAL A 210 5.15 8.55 14.05
C VAL A 210 4.49 9.70 14.80
N VAL A 211 3.38 10.24 14.28
CA VAL A 211 2.64 11.34 14.94
C VAL A 211 2.14 10.91 16.32
N ASN A 212 1.47 9.76 16.43
CA ASN A 212 0.96 9.26 17.70
C ASN A 212 2.07 8.97 18.72
N THR A 213 3.21 8.46 18.25
CA THR A 213 4.37 8.21 19.12
C THR A 213 4.98 9.52 19.60
N ALA A 214 5.06 10.53 18.74
CA ALA A 214 5.52 11.88 19.11
C ALA A 214 4.59 12.54 20.15
N VAL A 215 3.27 12.46 19.95
CA VAL A 215 2.26 12.93 20.92
C VAL A 215 2.40 12.18 22.26
N SER A 216 2.57 10.87 22.22
CA SER A 216 2.78 10.05 23.43
C SER A 216 4.06 10.44 24.17
N LEU A 217 5.18 10.62 23.47
CA LEU A 217 6.43 11.10 24.06
C LEU A 217 6.27 12.47 24.71
N ALA A 218 5.61 13.41 24.03
CA ALA A 218 5.31 14.73 24.57
C ALA A 218 4.49 14.64 25.86
N SER A 219 3.42 13.82 25.85
CA SER A 219 2.57 13.57 27.01
C SER A 219 3.33 12.98 28.20
N ILE A 220 4.16 11.95 27.95
CA ILE A 220 4.95 11.30 29.03
C ILE A 220 5.98 12.28 29.59
N ARG A 221 6.62 13.08 28.76
CA ARG A 221 7.56 14.14 29.19
C ARG A 221 6.88 15.14 30.11
N ASP A 222 5.69 15.63 29.74
CA ASP A 222 4.93 16.58 30.56
C ASP A 222 4.45 15.93 31.88
N GLN A 223 4.08 14.63 31.88
CA GLN A 223 3.78 13.88 33.10
C GLN A 223 5.02 13.73 34.01
N ILE A 224 6.20 13.48 33.44
CA ILE A 224 7.46 13.41 34.19
C ILE A 224 7.75 14.78 34.82
N ALA A 225 7.69 15.86 34.05
CA ALA A 225 7.95 17.23 34.54
C ALA A 225 6.98 17.64 35.67
N ALA A 226 5.68 17.30 35.52
CA ALA A 226 4.68 17.52 36.56
C ALA A 226 5.01 16.72 37.82
N THR A 227 5.34 15.45 37.68
CA THR A 227 5.70 14.56 38.79
C THR A 227 6.96 15.05 39.55
N GLU A 228 8.00 15.46 38.82
CA GLU A 228 9.22 16.03 39.40
C GLU A 228 8.95 17.33 40.14
N THR A 229 8.04 18.16 39.64
CA THR A 229 7.63 19.40 40.34
C THR A 229 6.94 19.08 41.64
N ILE A 230 6.06 18.08 41.67
CA ILE A 230 5.39 17.64 42.88
C ILE A 230 6.36 17.02 43.87
N ILE A 231 7.33 16.21 43.42
CA ILE A 231 8.39 15.64 44.25
C ILE A 231 9.19 16.78 44.95
N ARG A 232 9.52 17.85 44.22
CA ARG A 232 10.21 19.02 44.81
C ARG A 232 9.34 19.67 45.88
N LEU A 233 8.08 19.99 45.59
CA LEU A 233 7.15 20.59 46.54
C LEU A 233 6.96 19.72 47.80
N GLN A 234 6.83 18.41 47.64
CA GLN A 234 6.71 17.47 48.78
C GLN A 234 8.02 17.33 49.58
N SER A 235 9.19 17.44 48.94
CA SER A 235 10.50 17.44 49.58
C SER A 235 10.68 18.69 50.44
N ASP A 236 10.41 19.89 49.88
CA ASP A 236 10.47 21.15 50.59
C ASP A 236 9.52 21.14 51.81
N GLN A 237 8.33 20.59 51.62
CA GLN A 237 7.36 20.42 52.72
C GLN A 237 7.89 19.49 53.84
N LEU A 238 8.57 18.39 53.46
CA LEU A 238 9.19 17.48 54.40
C LEU A 238 10.25 18.17 55.25
N ASP A 239 11.09 19.03 54.64
CA ASP A 239 12.12 19.81 55.35
C ASP A 239 11.50 20.77 56.37
N VAL A 240 10.39 21.44 56.01
CA VAL A 240 9.62 22.28 56.93
C VAL A 240 9.07 21.50 58.10
N LEU A 241 8.44 20.33 57.88
CA LEU A 241 7.89 19.47 58.94
C LEU A 241 8.99 18.92 59.86
N GLN A 242 10.14 18.54 59.33
CA GLN A 242 11.30 18.13 60.13
C GLN A 242 11.82 19.26 61.00
N ALA A 243 11.84 20.52 60.51
CA ALA A 243 12.21 21.67 61.30
C ALA A 243 11.21 21.94 62.44
N GLN A 244 9.91 21.88 62.17
CA GLN A 244 8.84 22.02 63.17
C GLN A 244 8.89 20.92 64.22
N ARG A 245 9.17 19.66 63.85
CA ARG A 245 9.40 18.58 64.77
C ARG A 245 10.56 18.83 65.73
N ARG A 246 11.73 19.31 65.18
CA ARG A 246 12.89 19.64 66.03
C ARG A 246 12.59 20.73 67.06
N LEU A 247 11.66 21.61 66.74
CA LEU A 247 11.16 22.66 67.64
C LEU A 247 10.03 22.18 68.58
N GLY A 248 9.62 20.93 68.51
CA GLY A 248 8.54 20.36 69.32
C GLY A 248 7.13 20.81 68.90
N ALA A 249 6.98 21.44 67.72
CA ALA A 249 5.69 21.97 67.25
C ALA A 249 4.76 20.93 66.66
N ILE A 250 5.29 19.80 66.15
CA ILE A 250 4.54 18.68 65.58
C ILE A 250 5.09 17.33 66.06
N GLY A 251 4.28 16.26 65.92
CA GLY A 251 4.66 14.88 66.24
C GLY A 251 5.36 14.16 65.08
N ASP A 252 5.88 12.97 65.37
CA ASP A 252 6.53 12.09 64.38
C ASP A 252 5.56 11.61 63.28
N THR A 253 4.29 11.50 63.58
CA THR A 253 3.25 11.02 62.66
C THR A 253 3.18 11.87 61.40
N ASP A 254 3.25 13.20 61.51
CA ASP A 254 3.15 14.11 60.35
C ASP A 254 4.38 13.97 59.43
N VAL A 255 5.59 13.84 60.04
CA VAL A 255 6.84 13.62 59.30
C VAL A 255 6.83 12.28 58.60
N LEU A 256 6.43 11.20 59.25
CA LEU A 256 6.37 9.86 58.69
C LEU A 256 5.31 9.76 57.58
N THR A 257 4.18 10.44 57.77
CA THR A 257 3.12 10.53 56.72
C THR A 257 3.66 11.22 55.48
N GLN A 258 4.37 12.36 55.63
CA GLN A 258 4.98 13.05 54.49
C GLN A 258 6.09 12.24 53.81
N GLN A 259 6.93 11.56 54.59
CA GLN A 259 7.96 10.66 54.05
C GLN A 259 7.34 9.56 53.19
N THR A 260 6.25 8.97 53.70
CA THR A 260 5.51 7.93 52.96
C THR A 260 4.93 8.49 51.66
N ALA A 261 4.27 9.65 51.70
CA ALA A 261 3.68 10.29 50.50
C ALA A 261 4.76 10.64 49.47
N LEU A 262 5.88 11.23 49.90
CA LEU A 262 7.02 11.54 49.02
C LEU A 262 7.62 10.28 48.41
N ALA A 263 7.78 9.21 49.17
CA ALA A 263 8.29 7.93 48.69
C ALA A 263 7.33 7.32 47.62
N GLN A 264 6.03 7.37 47.87
CA GLN A 264 5.01 6.91 46.92
C GLN A 264 5.05 7.75 45.62
N THR A 265 5.13 9.07 45.73
CA THR A 265 5.25 9.93 44.54
C THR A 265 6.55 9.65 43.77
N ARG A 266 7.70 9.53 44.45
CA ARG A 266 8.96 9.14 43.83
C ARG A 266 8.88 7.78 43.16
N ALA A 267 8.11 6.82 43.67
CA ALA A 267 7.93 5.50 43.09
C ALA A 267 7.12 5.54 41.77
N THR A 268 6.38 6.62 41.47
CA THR A 268 5.67 6.78 40.19
C THR A 268 6.60 7.23 39.06
N LEU A 269 7.75 7.83 39.36
CA LEU A 269 8.67 8.39 38.36
C LEU A 269 9.38 7.30 37.50
N PRO A 270 9.98 6.23 38.08
CA PRO A 270 10.66 5.21 37.30
C PRO A 270 9.77 4.50 36.24
N PRO A 271 8.50 4.17 36.51
CA PRO A 271 7.58 3.68 35.47
C PRO A 271 7.39 4.64 34.31
N LEU A 272 7.24 5.94 34.57
CA LEU A 272 7.12 6.97 33.53
C LEU A 272 8.41 7.09 32.71
N GLN A 273 9.57 7.10 33.35
CA GLN A 273 10.88 7.12 32.68
C GLN A 273 11.09 5.87 31.82
N LYS A 274 10.71 4.69 32.31
CA LYS A 274 10.73 3.46 31.52
C LYS A 274 9.82 3.56 30.30
N GLN A 275 8.58 4.02 30.48
CA GLN A 275 7.62 4.20 29.38
C GLN A 275 8.16 5.20 28.36
N PHE A 276 8.74 6.31 28.81
CA PHE A 276 9.39 7.29 27.94
C PHE A 276 10.50 6.65 27.08
N ALA A 277 11.40 5.89 27.71
CA ALA A 277 12.49 5.22 27.00
C ALA A 277 11.97 4.18 25.99
N GLN A 278 10.95 3.40 26.37
CA GLN A 278 10.33 2.41 25.46
C GLN A 278 9.66 3.08 24.26
N THR A 279 8.88 4.13 24.49
CA THR A 279 8.21 4.88 23.40
C THR A 279 9.24 5.57 22.50
N ARG A 280 10.35 6.03 23.07
CA ARG A 280 11.46 6.60 22.31
C ARG A 280 12.16 5.56 21.43
N ASN A 281 12.43 4.37 21.94
CA ASN A 281 12.96 3.27 21.15
C ASN A 281 12.00 2.88 20.00
N GLN A 282 10.70 2.93 20.24
CA GLN A 282 9.69 2.70 19.20
C GLN A 282 9.74 3.78 18.11
N LEU A 283 9.91 5.05 18.49
CA LEU A 283 10.12 6.12 17.52
C LEU A 283 11.37 5.87 16.68
N MET A 284 12.50 5.48 17.31
CA MET A 284 13.72 5.15 16.57
C MET A 284 13.50 4.04 15.53
N ALA A 285 12.73 3.00 15.88
CA ALA A 285 12.39 1.92 14.95
C ALA A 285 11.57 2.46 13.75
N TYR A 286 10.60 3.35 13.96
CA TYR A 286 9.85 3.98 12.87
C TYR A 286 10.72 4.87 11.98
N LEU A 287 11.74 5.51 12.54
CA LEU A 287 12.72 6.32 11.81
C LEU A 287 13.79 5.48 11.10
N GLY A 288 13.75 4.14 11.20
CA GLY A 288 14.78 3.27 10.65
C GLY A 288 16.14 3.39 11.35
N ARG A 289 16.16 3.89 12.60
CA ARG A 289 17.37 4.09 13.41
C ARG A 289 17.53 2.98 14.45
N PHE A 290 18.77 2.64 14.78
CA PHE A 290 19.06 1.84 15.96
C PHE A 290 18.90 2.67 17.25
N PRO A 291 18.57 2.04 18.41
CA PRO A 291 18.36 2.77 19.67
C PRO A 291 19.54 3.65 20.11
N ASN A 292 20.77 3.31 19.74
CA ASN A 292 21.97 4.09 20.04
C ASN A 292 22.18 5.30 19.12
N GLN A 293 21.35 5.49 18.09
CA GLN A 293 21.39 6.63 17.16
C GLN A 293 20.37 7.71 17.53
N ASP A 294 19.89 7.66 18.74
CA ASP A 294 18.95 8.64 19.27
C ASP A 294 19.54 10.05 19.32
N ARG A 295 18.75 11.05 18.89
CA ARG A 295 19.14 12.49 18.82
C ARG A 295 18.25 13.26 19.74
N ASP A 296 18.17 13.14 20.96
CA ASP A 296 17.41 13.91 21.96
C ASP A 296 16.42 14.97 21.41
N GLU A 297 15.52 14.53 20.51
CA GLU A 297 14.46 15.39 20.00
C GLU A 297 13.56 15.83 21.17
N ARG A 298 13.42 17.16 21.33
CA ARG A 298 12.68 17.74 22.45
C ARG A 298 11.36 18.32 21.95
N PHE A 299 10.29 17.59 22.09
CA PHE A 299 8.96 18.18 22.04
C PHE A 299 8.15 17.93 23.29
N ASN A 300 7.26 18.87 23.54
CA ASN A 300 6.21 18.80 24.55
C ASN A 300 4.86 19.06 23.86
N LEU A 301 3.78 18.85 24.59
CA LEU A 301 2.44 19.10 24.01
C LEU A 301 2.22 20.57 23.62
N ALA A 302 2.93 21.51 24.23
CA ALA A 302 2.84 22.93 23.89
C ALA A 302 3.48 23.28 22.53
N SER A 303 4.38 22.44 22.00
CA SER A 303 4.96 22.61 20.66
C SER A 303 4.07 22.11 19.53
N LEU A 304 2.97 21.43 19.85
CA LEU A 304 2.00 20.91 18.89
C LEU A 304 0.76 21.82 18.85
N HIS A 305 0.29 22.16 17.65
CA HIS A 305 -0.94 22.90 17.45
C HIS A 305 -2.05 21.94 17.03
N LEU A 306 -3.21 22.08 17.67
CA LEU A 306 -4.38 21.29 17.30
C LEU A 306 -5.06 21.94 16.09
N PRO A 307 -5.27 21.25 14.96
CA PRO A 307 -6.02 21.79 13.83
C PRO A 307 -7.44 22.17 14.24
N GLU A 308 -7.86 23.42 13.97
CA GLU A 308 -9.20 23.91 14.31
C GLU A 308 -10.26 23.52 13.27
N GLU A 309 -9.84 23.31 12.03
CA GLU A 309 -10.69 22.84 10.93
C GLU A 309 -10.28 21.42 10.54
N LEU A 310 -11.24 20.52 10.60
CA LEU A 310 -11.04 19.11 10.30
C LEU A 310 -11.84 18.73 9.05
N PRO A 311 -11.23 18.04 8.08
CA PRO A 311 -11.94 17.52 6.93
C PRO A 311 -12.92 16.43 7.36
N LEU A 312 -14.08 16.41 6.71
CA LEU A 312 -15.01 15.29 6.78
C LEU A 312 -15.35 14.89 5.34
N SER A 313 -14.78 13.79 4.87
CA SER A 313 -15.06 13.23 3.56
C SER A 313 -16.54 12.86 3.45
N LEU A 314 -17.11 13.06 2.26
CA LEU A 314 -18.44 12.54 1.97
C LEU A 314 -18.43 11.00 2.06
N PRO A 315 -19.48 10.37 2.61
CA PRO A 315 -19.52 8.90 2.74
C PRO A 315 -19.26 8.14 1.43
N SER A 316 -19.70 8.69 0.29
CA SER A 316 -19.44 8.12 -1.02
C SER A 316 -17.98 8.25 -1.50
N ALA A 317 -17.24 9.24 -1.02
CA ALA A 317 -15.85 9.49 -1.42
C ALA A 317 -14.85 8.56 -0.70
N ILE A 318 -15.18 8.13 0.53
CA ILE A 318 -14.26 7.35 1.38
C ILE A 318 -13.81 6.05 0.72
N VAL A 319 -14.68 5.41 -0.06
CA VAL A 319 -14.39 4.17 -0.78
C VAL A 319 -13.28 4.37 -1.82
N GLY A 320 -13.22 5.55 -2.46
CA GLY A 320 -12.16 5.91 -3.40
C GLY A 320 -10.88 6.44 -2.74
N GLN A 321 -10.98 6.89 -1.48
CA GLN A 321 -9.92 7.58 -0.75
C GLN A 321 -9.10 6.65 0.15
N ARG A 322 -9.69 5.61 0.71
CA ARG A 322 -8.98 4.70 1.62
C ARG A 322 -8.15 3.66 0.88
N PRO A 323 -6.85 3.55 1.19
CA PRO A 323 -5.96 2.57 0.53
C PRO A 323 -6.37 1.12 0.77
N ASP A 324 -6.87 0.77 1.97
CA ASP A 324 -7.34 -0.58 2.30
C ASP A 324 -8.58 -0.99 1.50
N VAL A 325 -9.52 -0.06 1.29
CA VAL A 325 -10.70 -0.30 0.46
C VAL A 325 -10.30 -0.47 -1.00
N ARG A 326 -9.38 0.35 -1.50
CA ARG A 326 -8.82 0.24 -2.86
C ARG A 326 -8.05 -1.06 -3.07
N SER A 327 -7.27 -1.50 -2.07
CA SER A 327 -6.61 -2.81 -2.07
C SER A 327 -7.62 -3.96 -2.19
N ALA A 328 -8.69 -3.92 -1.38
CA ALA A 328 -9.74 -4.93 -1.43
C ALA A 328 -10.48 -4.93 -2.77
N GLN A 329 -10.68 -3.74 -3.38
CA GLN A 329 -11.26 -3.62 -4.72
C GLN A 329 -10.35 -4.24 -5.78
N ALA A 330 -9.04 -4.02 -5.70
CA ALA A 330 -8.06 -4.61 -6.62
C ALA A 330 -8.04 -6.14 -6.51
N GLN A 331 -8.12 -6.70 -5.30
CA GLN A 331 -8.27 -8.16 -5.10
C GLN A 331 -9.56 -8.72 -5.70
N LEU A 332 -10.67 -7.99 -5.58
CA LEU A 332 -11.93 -8.37 -6.20
C LEU A 332 -11.83 -8.35 -7.73
N HIS A 333 -11.15 -7.35 -8.30
CA HIS A 333 -10.87 -7.29 -9.73
C HIS A 333 -10.01 -8.47 -10.19
N GLN A 334 -8.94 -8.79 -9.45
CA GLN A 334 -8.11 -9.97 -9.72
C GLN A 334 -8.93 -11.26 -9.74
N ALA A 335 -9.81 -11.46 -8.76
CA ALA A 335 -10.66 -12.63 -8.68
C ALA A 335 -11.65 -12.70 -9.86
N SER A 336 -12.19 -11.56 -10.33
CA SER A 336 -13.03 -11.48 -11.53
C SER A 336 -12.25 -11.90 -12.79
N ALA A 337 -11.04 -11.40 -12.97
CA ALA A 337 -10.19 -11.75 -14.11
C ALA A 337 -9.84 -13.25 -14.12
N ASN A 338 -9.61 -13.85 -12.95
CA ASN A 338 -9.33 -15.28 -12.78
C ASN A 338 -10.52 -16.19 -13.20
N ILE A 339 -11.76 -15.72 -13.11
CA ILE A 339 -12.91 -16.43 -13.69
C ILE A 339 -12.73 -16.50 -15.21
N GLY A 340 -12.34 -15.40 -15.85
CA GLY A 340 -12.06 -15.36 -17.28
C GLY A 340 -10.95 -16.32 -17.70
N VAL A 341 -9.85 -16.39 -16.93
CA VAL A 341 -8.78 -17.37 -17.15
C VAL A 341 -9.32 -18.81 -17.06
N ALA A 342 -10.11 -19.11 -16.03
CA ALA A 342 -10.68 -20.44 -15.85
C ALA A 342 -11.65 -20.83 -16.97
N VAL A 343 -12.43 -19.88 -17.49
CA VAL A 343 -13.33 -20.08 -18.66
C VAL A 343 -12.51 -20.31 -19.93
N ALA A 344 -11.47 -19.50 -20.16
CA ALA A 344 -10.61 -19.63 -21.35
C ALA A 344 -9.93 -21.02 -21.40
N ASN A 345 -9.53 -21.57 -20.25
CA ASN A 345 -8.94 -22.91 -20.15
C ASN A 345 -9.91 -24.06 -20.52
N GLN A 346 -11.21 -23.81 -20.58
CA GLN A 346 -12.21 -24.77 -21.06
C GLN A 346 -12.33 -24.81 -22.59
N LEU A 347 -11.73 -23.82 -23.29
CA LEU A 347 -11.84 -23.62 -24.72
C LEU A 347 -10.62 -24.18 -25.46
N PRO A 348 -10.71 -24.39 -26.82
CA PRO A 348 -9.58 -24.88 -27.61
C PRO A 348 -8.35 -23.97 -27.48
N GLN A 349 -7.20 -24.58 -27.20
CA GLN A 349 -5.91 -23.90 -27.12
C GLN A 349 -5.18 -24.03 -28.45
N PHE A 350 -4.71 -22.89 -28.98
CA PHE A 350 -3.99 -22.80 -30.24
C PHE A 350 -2.50 -22.62 -29.99
N SER A 351 -1.65 -23.31 -30.77
CA SER A 351 -0.23 -23.05 -30.77
C SER A 351 0.35 -23.17 -32.18
N ILE A 352 1.34 -22.33 -32.45
CA ILE A 352 2.12 -22.35 -33.68
C ILE A 352 3.59 -22.52 -33.28
N THR A 353 4.24 -23.56 -33.81
CA THR A 353 5.64 -23.83 -33.53
C THR A 353 6.41 -23.94 -34.81
N GLY A 354 7.59 -23.35 -34.86
CA GLY A 354 8.54 -23.47 -35.95
C GLY A 354 9.91 -23.85 -35.43
N SER A 355 10.64 -24.68 -36.16
CA SER A 355 12.04 -24.93 -35.82
C SER A 355 12.92 -25.00 -37.07
N VAL A 356 14.16 -24.56 -36.91
CA VAL A 356 15.20 -24.70 -37.93
C VAL A 356 16.49 -25.12 -37.24
N GLY A 357 17.21 -26.04 -37.83
CA GLY A 357 18.42 -26.54 -37.19
C GLY A 357 19.22 -27.54 -38.04
N SER A 358 20.09 -28.24 -37.40
CA SER A 358 20.90 -29.31 -37.96
C SER A 358 20.88 -30.53 -37.06
N THR A 359 20.70 -31.72 -37.64
CA THR A 359 20.73 -32.98 -36.92
C THR A 359 21.65 -33.96 -37.67
N VAL A 360 22.59 -34.55 -36.97
CA VAL A 360 23.53 -35.52 -37.53
C VAL A 360 23.71 -36.73 -36.61
N ALA A 361 23.96 -37.90 -37.21
CA ALA A 361 24.28 -39.11 -36.46
C ALA A 361 25.70 -39.13 -35.86
N SER A 362 26.52 -38.10 -36.12
CA SER A 362 27.88 -37.95 -35.60
C SER A 362 28.15 -36.46 -35.34
N GLY A 363 28.60 -36.10 -34.14
CA GLY A 363 28.82 -34.71 -33.71
C GLY A 363 29.88 -33.93 -34.53
N THR A 364 30.66 -34.58 -35.35
CA THR A 364 31.73 -33.96 -36.17
C THR A 364 31.24 -33.30 -37.46
N LYS A 365 29.96 -33.48 -37.82
CA LYS A 365 29.36 -32.99 -39.06
C LYS A 365 28.15 -32.06 -38.86
N LEU A 366 28.01 -31.52 -37.68
CA LEU A 366 26.92 -30.53 -37.44
C LEU A 366 27.08 -29.37 -38.44
N PHE A 367 25.94 -28.90 -39.01
CA PHE A 367 25.90 -27.87 -40.05
C PHE A 367 26.58 -28.23 -41.39
N SER A 368 26.83 -29.53 -41.68
CA SER A 368 27.27 -29.97 -42.99
C SER A 368 26.15 -29.96 -44.04
N ALA A 369 26.48 -30.03 -45.30
CA ALA A 369 25.51 -30.18 -46.37
C ALA A 369 24.60 -31.40 -46.14
N GLY A 370 23.28 -31.23 -46.19
CA GLY A 370 22.31 -32.29 -45.95
C GLY A 370 21.94 -32.57 -44.47
N SER A 371 22.52 -31.86 -43.53
CA SER A 371 22.13 -31.97 -42.09
C SER A 371 21.04 -31.00 -41.65
N GLY A 372 20.65 -30.05 -42.50
CA GLY A 372 19.62 -29.03 -42.23
C GLY A 372 18.23 -29.66 -42.10
N VAL A 373 17.54 -29.29 -41.04
CA VAL A 373 16.15 -29.70 -40.76
C VAL A 373 15.31 -28.47 -40.43
N TRP A 374 14.07 -28.47 -40.80
CA TRP A 374 13.11 -27.46 -40.37
C TRP A 374 11.73 -28.09 -40.19
N SER A 375 10.92 -27.47 -39.34
CA SER A 375 9.51 -27.82 -39.17
C SER A 375 8.69 -26.57 -38.93
N LEU A 376 7.44 -26.59 -39.37
CA LEU A 376 6.41 -25.62 -39.02
C LEU A 376 5.13 -26.40 -38.76
N ALA A 377 4.55 -26.20 -37.56
CA ALA A 377 3.34 -26.87 -37.15
C ALA A 377 2.38 -25.90 -36.48
N GLY A 378 1.10 -26.03 -36.81
CA GLY A 378 0.00 -25.43 -36.07
C GLY A 378 -0.77 -26.52 -35.35
N SER A 379 -1.11 -26.33 -34.10
CA SER A 379 -1.93 -27.31 -33.35
C SER A 379 -3.08 -26.62 -32.63
N ILE A 380 -4.17 -27.38 -32.47
CA ILE A 380 -5.34 -27.05 -31.68
C ILE A 380 -5.56 -28.19 -30.71
N THR A 381 -5.57 -27.87 -29.44
CA THR A 381 -5.79 -28.86 -28.36
C THR A 381 -7.04 -28.49 -27.60
N GLN A 382 -8.01 -29.42 -27.53
CA GLN A 382 -9.25 -29.28 -26.76
C GLN A 382 -9.39 -30.48 -25.82
N PRO A 383 -9.42 -30.27 -24.49
CA PRO A 383 -9.81 -31.35 -23.57
C PRO A 383 -11.25 -31.79 -23.84
N ILE A 384 -11.45 -33.08 -24.17
CA ILE A 384 -12.78 -33.62 -24.41
C ILE A 384 -13.35 -34.24 -23.15
N PHE A 385 -12.50 -34.89 -22.34
CA PHE A 385 -12.89 -35.49 -21.08
C PHE A 385 -11.73 -35.34 -20.06
N ASP A 386 -12.03 -34.71 -18.93
CA ASP A 386 -11.09 -34.44 -17.83
C ASP A 386 -11.68 -34.79 -16.45
N ALA A 387 -12.73 -35.65 -16.44
CA ALA A 387 -13.49 -35.97 -15.23
C ALA A 387 -14.07 -34.75 -14.48
N GLY A 388 -14.30 -33.63 -15.19
CA GLY A 388 -14.90 -32.43 -14.64
C GLY A 388 -13.88 -31.45 -13.99
N ALA A 389 -12.60 -31.71 -14.15
CA ALA A 389 -11.54 -30.87 -13.49
C ALA A 389 -11.62 -29.40 -13.88
N LEU A 390 -11.82 -29.08 -15.17
CA LEU A 390 -11.92 -27.70 -15.64
C LEU A 390 -13.18 -26.98 -15.12
N GLU A 391 -14.31 -27.69 -15.07
CA GLU A 391 -15.56 -27.12 -14.52
C GLU A 391 -15.41 -26.83 -13.01
N HIS A 392 -14.79 -27.75 -12.25
CA HIS A 392 -14.54 -27.52 -10.83
C HIS A 392 -13.54 -26.37 -10.59
N ARG A 393 -12.52 -26.18 -11.45
CA ARG A 393 -11.62 -25.01 -11.38
C ARG A 393 -12.37 -23.70 -11.63
N LYS A 394 -13.28 -23.67 -12.62
CA LYS A 394 -14.14 -22.51 -12.85
C LYS A 394 -15.03 -22.20 -11.64
N ARG A 395 -15.69 -23.23 -11.07
CA ARG A 395 -16.51 -23.07 -9.86
C ARG A 395 -15.69 -22.58 -8.67
N ALA A 396 -14.45 -23.05 -8.53
CA ALA A 396 -13.53 -22.58 -7.51
C ALA A 396 -13.17 -21.09 -7.72
N ALA A 397 -12.94 -20.64 -8.96
CA ALA A 397 -12.69 -19.24 -9.27
C ALA A 397 -13.92 -18.35 -8.97
N VAL A 398 -15.15 -18.83 -9.25
CA VAL A 398 -16.39 -18.11 -8.87
C VAL A 398 -16.50 -18.00 -7.36
N ALA A 399 -16.25 -19.07 -6.61
CA ALA A 399 -16.29 -19.04 -5.15
C ALA A 399 -15.23 -18.10 -4.55
N ALA A 400 -14.04 -18.02 -5.18
CA ALA A 400 -13.00 -17.05 -4.78
C ALA A 400 -13.41 -15.59 -5.05
N TYR A 401 -14.17 -15.35 -6.13
CA TYR A 401 -14.77 -14.03 -6.38
C TYR A 401 -15.81 -13.68 -5.30
N ASP A 402 -16.70 -14.61 -4.94
CA ASP A 402 -17.71 -14.41 -3.90
C ASP A 402 -17.05 -14.12 -2.54
N GLU A 403 -15.96 -14.85 -2.22
CA GLU A 403 -15.13 -14.58 -1.02
C GLU A 403 -14.55 -13.15 -1.05
N SER A 404 -13.93 -12.75 -2.17
CA SER A 404 -13.34 -11.43 -2.34
C SER A 404 -14.39 -10.31 -2.26
N ALA A 405 -15.59 -10.53 -2.79
CA ALA A 405 -16.72 -9.60 -2.69
C ALA A 405 -17.19 -9.41 -1.24
N ALA A 406 -17.28 -10.50 -0.48
CA ALA A 406 -17.62 -10.46 0.93
C ALA A 406 -16.53 -9.72 1.75
N ARG A 407 -15.24 -9.96 1.47
CA ARG A 407 -14.12 -9.26 2.11
C ARG A 407 -14.13 -7.76 1.78
N TYR A 408 -14.33 -7.39 0.51
CA TYR A 408 -14.47 -6.00 0.10
C TYR A 408 -15.59 -5.30 0.90
N ARG A 409 -16.77 -5.92 0.97
CA ARG A 409 -17.89 -5.37 1.76
C ARG A 409 -17.53 -5.21 3.23
N GLY A 410 -16.85 -6.18 3.83
CA GLY A 410 -16.35 -6.11 5.20
C GLY A 410 -15.40 -4.94 5.42
N THR A 411 -14.45 -4.73 4.50
CA THR A 411 -13.51 -3.61 4.54
C THR A 411 -14.22 -2.26 4.43
N VAL A 412 -15.22 -2.12 3.55
CA VAL A 412 -16.02 -0.90 3.43
C VAL A 412 -16.76 -0.62 4.74
N ILE A 413 -17.42 -1.62 5.34
CA ILE A 413 -18.13 -1.45 6.64
C ILE A 413 -17.12 -1.03 7.73
N GLY A 414 -15.94 -1.66 7.78
CA GLY A 414 -14.86 -1.29 8.71
C GLY A 414 -14.40 0.16 8.51
N ALA A 415 -14.28 0.61 7.28
CA ALA A 415 -13.92 1.98 6.96
C ALA A 415 -14.93 3.01 7.52
N PHE A 416 -16.21 2.74 7.38
CA PHE A 416 -17.27 3.58 7.99
C PHE A 416 -17.23 3.55 9.51
N GLN A 417 -17.00 2.37 10.10
CA GLN A 417 -16.85 2.21 11.55
C GLN A 417 -15.68 3.02 12.10
N ASP A 418 -14.52 3.02 11.42
CA ASP A 418 -13.33 3.76 11.84
C ASP A 418 -13.60 5.26 11.90
N VAL A 419 -14.25 5.82 10.86
CA VAL A 419 -14.62 7.24 10.85
C VAL A 419 -15.62 7.55 11.95
N ALA A 420 -16.65 6.71 12.12
CA ALA A 420 -17.64 6.89 13.19
C ALA A 420 -16.99 6.87 14.57
N ASN A 421 -16.05 5.95 14.82
CA ASN A 421 -15.30 5.85 16.07
C ASN A 421 -14.43 7.10 16.29
N ALA A 422 -13.71 7.57 15.27
CA ALA A 422 -12.88 8.78 15.37
C ALA A 422 -13.70 10.02 15.68
N LEU A 423 -14.88 10.18 15.05
CA LEU A 423 -15.77 11.30 15.33
C LEU A 423 -16.30 11.28 16.76
N ARG A 424 -16.67 10.11 17.30
CA ARG A 424 -17.12 9.96 18.69
C ARG A 424 -15.98 10.16 19.70
N ALA A 425 -14.77 9.72 19.38
CA ALA A 425 -13.59 9.98 20.21
C ALA A 425 -13.30 11.48 20.29
N LEU A 426 -13.27 12.20 19.16
CA LEU A 426 -13.08 13.64 19.12
C LEU A 426 -14.08 14.41 19.98
N GLU A 427 -15.36 14.03 19.94
CA GLU A 427 -16.42 14.63 20.76
C GLU A 427 -16.19 14.36 22.26
N ALA A 428 -16.07 13.07 22.63
CA ALA A 428 -15.94 12.64 24.01
C ALA A 428 -14.65 13.15 24.69
N ASP A 429 -13.51 13.11 23.98
CA ASP A 429 -12.23 13.54 24.54
C ASP A 429 -12.11 15.06 24.62
N ALA A 430 -12.84 15.82 23.80
CA ALA A 430 -12.96 17.26 23.95
C ALA A 430 -13.75 17.63 25.21
N ASP A 431 -14.87 16.93 25.47
CA ASP A 431 -15.65 17.11 26.69
C ASP A 431 -14.85 16.69 27.94
N ALA A 432 -14.16 15.55 27.85
CA ALA A 432 -13.29 15.07 28.94
C ALA A 432 -12.18 16.08 29.26
N LEU A 433 -11.48 16.61 28.26
CA LEU A 433 -10.45 17.62 28.48
C LEU A 433 -11.04 18.87 29.16
N ASN A 434 -12.19 19.37 28.70
CA ASN A 434 -12.84 20.51 29.32
C ASN A 434 -13.11 20.28 30.82
N GLN A 435 -13.64 19.11 31.19
CA GLN A 435 -13.88 18.75 32.60
C GLN A 435 -12.57 18.58 33.40
N GLN A 436 -11.50 18.03 32.79
CA GLN A 436 -10.19 17.90 33.47
C GLN A 436 -9.54 19.26 33.72
N VAL A 437 -9.71 20.23 32.83
CA VAL A 437 -9.24 21.63 33.04
C VAL A 437 -9.97 22.28 34.22
N VAL A 438 -11.30 22.11 34.30
CA VAL A 438 -12.08 22.61 35.44
C VAL A 438 -11.65 21.94 36.75
N ALA A 439 -11.43 20.62 36.72
CA ALA A 439 -10.98 19.86 37.90
C ALA A 439 -9.59 20.30 38.36
N GLU A 440 -8.63 20.49 37.44
CA GLU A 440 -7.27 20.96 37.78
C GLU A 440 -7.31 22.36 38.40
N ARG A 441 -8.07 23.31 37.82
CA ARG A 441 -8.20 24.67 38.37
C ARG A 441 -8.82 24.67 39.77
N SER A 442 -9.86 23.86 39.95
CA SER A 442 -10.51 23.74 41.25
C SER A 442 -9.59 23.11 42.29
N ALA A 443 -8.82 22.07 41.90
CA ALA A 443 -7.85 21.41 42.76
C ALA A 443 -6.68 22.36 43.13
N GLN A 444 -6.20 23.18 42.16
CA GLN A 444 -5.18 24.18 42.42
C GLN A 444 -5.67 25.23 43.43
N ALA A 445 -6.85 25.82 43.20
CA ALA A 445 -7.42 26.81 44.09
C ALA A 445 -7.65 26.24 45.50
N ASN A 446 -8.10 24.98 45.63
CA ASN A 446 -8.23 24.30 46.91
C ASN A 446 -6.86 24.07 47.58
N LEU A 447 -5.85 23.66 46.83
CA LEU A 447 -4.49 23.49 47.33
C LEU A 447 -3.94 24.80 47.90
N ASP A 448 -4.08 25.91 47.17
CA ASP A 448 -3.61 27.25 47.59
C ASP A 448 -4.32 27.68 48.89
N LEU A 449 -5.63 27.47 48.99
CA LEU A 449 -6.42 27.79 50.20
C LEU A 449 -6.00 26.93 51.40
N VAL A 450 -5.93 25.61 51.21
CA VAL A 450 -5.55 24.67 52.30
C VAL A 450 -4.11 24.92 52.74
N GLN A 451 -3.20 25.26 51.82
CA GLN A 451 -1.82 25.62 52.14
C GLN A 451 -1.74 26.90 52.98
N ALA A 452 -2.54 27.93 52.69
CA ALA A 452 -2.64 29.12 53.49
C ALA A 452 -3.23 28.84 54.91
N GLN A 453 -4.30 28.04 55.00
CA GLN A 453 -4.92 27.63 56.25
C GLN A 453 -3.95 26.79 57.13
N PHE A 454 -3.18 25.88 56.51
CA PHE A 454 -2.20 25.08 57.21
C PHE A 454 -1.08 25.96 57.81
N LYS A 455 -0.57 26.93 57.05
CA LYS A 455 0.43 27.93 57.55
C LYS A 455 -0.05 28.71 58.76
N LEU A 456 -1.36 28.96 58.86
CA LEU A 456 -2.01 29.62 60.00
C LEU A 456 -2.40 28.66 61.14
N GLY A 457 -2.17 27.34 60.99
CA GLY A 457 -2.57 26.32 61.96
C GLY A 457 -4.06 26.04 62.00
N ALA A 458 -4.84 26.49 60.99
CA ALA A 458 -6.29 26.34 60.96
C ALA A 458 -6.76 24.97 60.51
N VAL A 459 -5.92 24.17 59.84
CA VAL A 459 -6.24 22.81 59.36
C VAL A 459 -5.10 21.85 59.67
N ALA A 460 -5.45 20.56 59.82
CA ALA A 460 -4.48 19.51 60.02
C ALA A 460 -3.65 19.21 58.76
N TYR A 461 -2.45 18.71 58.94
CA TYR A 461 -1.53 18.36 57.86
C TYR A 461 -2.14 17.39 56.84
N ILE A 462 -2.97 16.44 57.26
CA ILE A 462 -3.64 15.48 56.35
C ILE A 462 -4.51 16.18 55.28
N ASN A 463 -5.10 17.35 55.61
CA ASN A 463 -5.89 18.12 54.64
C ASN A 463 -5.01 18.69 53.52
N LEU A 464 -3.81 19.20 53.89
CA LEU A 464 -2.82 19.67 52.93
C LEU A 464 -2.33 18.53 52.03
N LEU A 465 -2.01 17.40 52.60
CA LEU A 465 -1.57 16.20 51.86
C LEU A 465 -2.66 15.73 50.84
N THR A 466 -3.92 15.68 51.28
CA THR A 466 -5.04 15.30 50.42
C THR A 466 -5.22 16.30 49.28
N ALA A 467 -5.13 17.62 49.52
CA ALA A 467 -5.21 18.62 48.51
C ALA A 467 -4.06 18.52 47.47
N GLN A 468 -2.83 18.25 47.94
CA GLN A 468 -1.67 18.02 47.08
C GLN A 468 -1.85 16.77 46.18
N GLN A 469 -2.31 15.65 46.74
CA GLN A 469 -2.58 14.43 45.95
C GLN A 469 -3.67 14.64 44.93
N THR A 470 -4.76 15.36 45.29
CA THR A 470 -5.85 15.69 44.37
C THR A 470 -5.34 16.52 43.21
N TYR A 471 -4.59 17.60 43.51
CA TYR A 471 -3.99 18.43 42.44
C TYR A 471 -3.06 17.63 41.51
N GLN A 472 -2.18 16.80 42.08
CA GLN A 472 -1.32 15.91 41.30
C GLN A 472 -2.12 15.06 40.28
N ASN A 473 -3.15 14.38 40.80
CA ASN A 473 -3.97 13.49 39.98
C ASN A 473 -4.69 14.26 38.83
N THR A 474 -5.19 15.46 39.13
CA THR A 474 -5.89 16.28 38.12
C THR A 474 -4.93 16.82 37.05
N VAL A 475 -3.70 17.24 37.41
CA VAL A 475 -2.67 17.66 36.44
C VAL A 475 -2.34 16.51 35.49
N LEU A 476 -2.06 15.32 36.02
CA LEU A 476 -1.74 14.15 35.18
C LEU A 476 -2.91 13.73 34.30
N ALA A 477 -4.14 13.81 34.81
CA ALA A 477 -5.35 13.50 34.05
C ALA A 477 -5.58 14.51 32.91
N ARG A 478 -5.38 15.81 33.15
CA ARG A 478 -5.47 16.85 32.12
C ARG A 478 -4.42 16.66 31.03
N VAL A 479 -3.14 16.37 31.36
CA VAL A 479 -2.08 16.10 30.39
C VAL A 479 -2.45 14.91 29.47
N ARG A 480 -3.00 13.85 30.05
CA ARG A 480 -3.45 12.69 29.28
C ARG A 480 -4.63 13.02 28.37
N ALA A 481 -5.64 13.71 28.88
CA ALA A 481 -6.82 14.12 28.10
C ALA A 481 -6.43 15.06 26.95
N GLN A 482 -5.45 15.95 27.18
CA GLN A 482 -4.89 16.80 26.12
C GLN A 482 -4.21 15.96 25.04
N ALA A 483 -3.39 14.97 25.40
CA ALA A 483 -2.75 14.08 24.43
C ALA A 483 -3.75 13.23 23.63
N SER A 484 -4.82 12.73 24.28
CA SER A 484 -5.90 12.00 23.59
C SER A 484 -6.47 12.81 22.42
N ARG A 485 -6.76 14.10 22.57
CA ARG A 485 -7.27 14.95 21.49
C ARG A 485 -6.38 15.00 20.25
N TYR A 486 -5.05 15.04 20.45
CA TYR A 486 -4.11 14.99 19.32
C TYR A 486 -4.13 13.63 18.64
N SER A 487 -4.18 12.56 19.44
CA SER A 487 -4.27 11.19 18.92
C SER A 487 -5.55 10.93 18.14
N ASP A 488 -6.70 11.42 18.63
CA ASP A 488 -8.00 11.28 17.96
C ASP A 488 -8.05 12.09 16.64
N THR A 489 -7.42 13.26 16.63
CA THR A 489 -7.26 14.04 15.39
C THR A 489 -6.43 13.25 14.38
N THR A 490 -5.34 12.59 14.80
CA THR A 490 -4.54 11.70 13.95
C THR A 490 -5.36 10.51 13.46
N ALA A 491 -6.15 9.89 14.36
CA ALA A 491 -7.03 8.77 14.02
C ALA A 491 -8.09 9.16 12.99
N LEU A 492 -8.64 10.38 13.04
CA LEU A 492 -9.55 10.88 12.01
C LEU A 492 -8.85 10.98 10.65
N PHE A 493 -7.65 11.58 10.57
CA PHE A 493 -6.91 11.66 9.30
C PHE A 493 -6.60 10.27 8.75
N GLN A 494 -6.23 9.33 9.60
CA GLN A 494 -6.01 7.93 9.21
C GLN A 494 -7.28 7.26 8.70
N ALA A 495 -8.41 7.42 9.42
CA ALA A 495 -9.69 6.84 9.04
C ALA A 495 -10.22 7.39 7.72
N LEU A 496 -9.90 8.64 7.39
CA LEU A 496 -10.26 9.29 6.13
C LEU A 496 -9.30 8.99 4.97
N GLY A 497 -8.21 8.23 5.19
CA GLY A 497 -7.27 7.81 4.15
C GLY A 497 -6.04 8.71 3.98
N GLY A 498 -5.86 9.76 4.81
CA GLY A 498 -4.60 10.53 4.92
C GLY A 498 -4.23 11.40 3.72
N GLY A 499 -5.11 11.61 2.73
CA GLY A 499 -4.89 12.55 1.63
C GLY A 499 -3.81 12.13 0.62
N TRP A 500 -3.47 10.83 0.52
CA TRP A 500 -2.40 10.33 -0.37
C TRP A 500 -2.59 10.78 -1.83
N TRP A 501 -3.83 10.96 -2.29
CA TRP A 501 -4.17 11.42 -3.65
C TRP A 501 -3.76 12.87 -3.93
N ASN A 502 -3.41 13.63 -2.91
CA ASN A 502 -2.93 15.01 -2.99
C ASN A 502 -1.40 15.13 -2.78
N ARG A 503 -0.69 14.01 -2.64
CA ARG A 503 0.76 14.03 -2.56
C ARG A 503 1.39 14.31 -3.92
N ALA A 504 2.43 15.15 -3.94
CA ALA A 504 3.12 15.55 -5.17
C ALA A 504 3.96 14.41 -5.79
N ASP A 505 4.39 13.45 -4.97
CA ASP A 505 5.17 12.28 -5.37
C ASP A 505 4.32 11.12 -5.94
N VAL A 506 2.99 11.21 -5.82
CA VAL A 506 2.09 10.27 -6.48
C VAL A 506 2.04 10.62 -7.96
N ASP A 507 2.70 9.80 -8.79
CA ASP A 507 2.77 9.99 -10.23
C ASP A 507 1.36 10.13 -10.83
N PRO A 508 1.05 11.23 -11.54
CA PRO A 508 -0.22 11.38 -12.27
C PRO A 508 -0.48 10.23 -13.26
N ALA A 509 0.58 9.56 -13.73
CA ALA A 509 0.48 8.36 -14.58
C ALA A 509 -0.13 7.16 -13.85
N THR A 510 -0.09 7.12 -12.52
CA THR A 510 -0.76 6.10 -11.71
C THR A 510 -2.25 6.42 -11.47
N LYS A 511 -2.71 7.60 -11.87
CA LYS A 511 -4.13 8.02 -11.86
C LYS A 511 -4.87 7.55 -13.11
N GLY A 512 -4.65 6.30 -13.56
CA GLY A 512 -5.42 5.70 -14.66
C GLY A 512 -4.80 5.92 -16.03
N ARG A 513 -3.58 5.46 -16.25
CA ARG A 513 -3.09 5.21 -17.61
C ARG A 513 -3.85 4.04 -18.20
N PRO A 514 -4.51 4.19 -19.36
CA PRO A 514 -4.87 3.03 -20.15
C PRO A 514 -3.56 2.34 -20.55
N ASP A 515 -3.52 1.02 -20.36
CA ASP A 515 -2.40 0.17 -20.73
C ASP A 515 -1.92 0.53 -22.14
N ARG A 516 -0.81 1.22 -22.24
CA ARG A 516 -0.10 1.28 -23.52
C ARG A 516 0.58 -0.06 -23.65
N PHE A 517 0.07 -0.90 -24.52
CA PHE A 517 0.83 -1.99 -25.13
C PHE A 517 2.03 -1.39 -25.87
N GLY A 518 3.02 -0.93 -25.12
CA GLY A 518 4.33 -0.60 -25.64
C GLY A 518 5.08 -1.90 -25.72
N LEU A 519 5.43 -2.33 -26.93
CA LEU A 519 6.49 -3.32 -27.09
C LEU A 519 7.69 -2.82 -26.28
N PRO A 520 8.25 -3.62 -25.37
CA PRO A 520 9.48 -3.24 -24.70
C PRO A 520 10.52 -2.91 -25.78
N SER A 521 11.30 -1.86 -25.55
CA SER A 521 12.37 -1.49 -26.48
C SER A 521 13.37 -2.64 -26.56
N TRP A 522 14.08 -2.75 -27.69
CA TRP A 522 15.08 -3.83 -27.87
C TRP A 522 16.12 -3.84 -26.74
N ASN A 523 16.45 -2.69 -26.14
CA ASN A 523 17.36 -2.55 -25.00
C ASN A 523 16.73 -3.05 -23.67
N GLU A 524 15.41 -3.05 -23.54
CA GLU A 524 14.70 -3.64 -22.40
C GLU A 524 14.57 -5.15 -22.53
N ILE A 525 14.45 -5.67 -23.76
CA ILE A 525 14.39 -7.12 -24.05
C ILE A 525 15.80 -7.76 -23.90
N MET A 526 16.83 -7.03 -24.29
CA MET A 526 18.23 -7.46 -24.23
C MET A 526 19.03 -6.41 -23.46
N PRO A 527 19.00 -6.42 -22.13
CA PRO A 527 19.87 -5.53 -21.35
C PRO A 527 21.31 -5.79 -21.76
N ALA A 528 22.02 -4.71 -22.08
CA ALA A 528 23.44 -4.79 -22.43
C ALA A 528 24.17 -5.54 -21.32
N ARG A 529 24.99 -6.51 -21.70
CA ARG A 529 25.69 -7.47 -20.84
C ARG A 529 26.65 -6.84 -19.80
N ASN A 530 26.60 -5.52 -19.60
CA ASN A 530 27.54 -4.71 -18.81
C ASN A 530 26.92 -3.83 -17.73
N GLU A 531 25.64 -3.93 -17.43
CA GLU A 531 25.18 -3.39 -16.15
C GLU A 531 25.36 -4.49 -15.09
N ALA A 532 26.58 -4.55 -14.55
CA ALA A 532 26.80 -5.13 -13.23
C ALA A 532 25.77 -4.50 -12.30
N ALA A 533 24.96 -5.32 -11.65
CA ALA A 533 24.10 -4.87 -10.57
C ALA A 533 24.89 -3.91 -9.69
N PRO A 534 24.32 -2.76 -9.29
CA PRO A 534 25.02 -1.85 -8.39
C PRO A 534 25.43 -2.69 -7.18
N ALA A 535 26.76 -2.81 -6.99
CA ALA A 535 27.36 -3.43 -5.83
C ALA A 535 27.17 -2.48 -4.64
N ASP A 536 25.91 -2.36 -4.21
CA ASP A 536 25.56 -1.80 -2.91
C ASP A 536 24.88 -2.92 -2.09
N SER A 537 25.67 -3.99 -1.95
CA SER A 537 25.49 -4.89 -0.83
C SER A 537 25.84 -4.07 0.41
N ALA A 538 24.82 -3.65 1.15
CA ALA A 538 24.94 -3.21 2.50
C ALA A 538 25.92 -4.13 3.25
N ARG A 539 27.12 -3.66 3.49
CA ARG A 539 27.99 -4.20 4.52
C ARG A 539 27.31 -3.87 5.84
N PHE A 540 26.65 -4.86 6.40
CA PHE A 540 26.39 -4.91 7.83
C PHE A 540 27.77 -4.90 8.51
N ASN A 541 28.22 -3.76 9.00
CA ASN A 541 29.22 -3.59 10.05
C ASN A 541 28.54 -2.91 11.25
#